data_019a3f500ace68bf2dcf0df203b95243
#
_entry.id   019a3f500ace68bf2dcf0df203b95243
#
_cell.length_a   1.000
_cell.length_b   1.000
_cell.length_c   1.000
_cell.angle_alpha   90.00
_cell.angle_beta   90.00
_cell.angle_gamma   90.00
#
_symmetry.space_group_name_H-M   'P 1'
#
loop_
_entity.id
_entity.type
_entity.pdbx_description
1 polymer ?
#
loop_
_entity_poly.entity_id
_entity_poly.type
_entity_poly.pdbx_seq_one_letter_code
_entity_poly.pdbx_strand_id
1 'polypeptide(L)' 'MSYTTLGACNPNMAWEAIGVEPRVGAMLPCNVILRETAEGVEVSAVDPVSSMSAIDNEQLKQVAGEVRDTLSEVINAI' A
#
# COMPACT_ATOMS: atom_id res chain seq x y z
N MET A 1 13.34 6.55 -20.21
CA MET A 1 13.14 6.77 -18.76
C MET A 1 12.82 5.48 -18.05
N SER A 2 13.35 5.28 -16.87
CA SER A 2 13.12 4.06 -16.08
C SER A 2 11.84 4.14 -15.27
N TYR A 3 11.17 3.02 -15.16
CA TYR A 3 9.96 2.88 -14.36
C TYR A 3 10.00 1.50 -13.67
N THR A 4 9.91 1.51 -12.35
CA THR A 4 9.99 0.29 -11.54
C THR A 4 8.82 0.21 -10.59
N THR A 5 8.17 -0.94 -10.52
CA THR A 5 7.12 -1.22 -9.56
C THR A 5 7.63 -2.21 -8.52
N LEU A 6 7.45 -1.85 -7.24
CA LEU A 6 7.81 -2.70 -6.10
C LEU A 6 6.56 -3.09 -5.35
N GLY A 7 6.47 -4.36 -4.97
CA GLY A 7 5.43 -4.82 -4.06
C GLY A 7 5.93 -4.71 -2.62
N ALA A 8 5.23 -3.93 -1.80
CA ALA A 8 5.55 -3.77 -0.40
C ALA A 8 4.50 -4.50 0.46
N CYS A 9 4.95 -5.39 1.34
CA CYS A 9 4.06 -6.18 2.17
C CYS A 9 4.59 -6.29 3.59
N ASN A 10 3.73 -6.01 4.57
CA ASN A 10 3.95 -6.37 5.95
C ASN A 10 3.19 -7.68 6.20
N PRO A 11 3.88 -8.83 6.39
CA PRO A 11 3.20 -10.12 6.50
C PRO A 11 2.22 -10.21 7.65
N ASN A 12 2.50 -9.57 8.77
CA ASN A 12 1.59 -9.59 9.93
C ASN A 12 0.30 -8.82 9.64
N MET A 13 0.40 -7.66 9.01
CA MET A 13 -0.75 -6.86 8.63
C MET A 13 -1.54 -7.52 7.50
N ALA A 14 -0.86 -8.15 6.54
CA ALA A 14 -1.50 -8.90 5.47
C ALA A 14 -2.30 -10.09 6.03
N TRP A 15 -1.73 -10.81 6.98
CA TRP A 15 -2.41 -11.91 7.67
C TRP A 15 -3.67 -11.43 8.38
N GLU A 16 -3.57 -10.31 9.11
CA GLU A 16 -4.69 -9.70 9.80
C GLU A 16 -5.79 -9.27 8.83
N ALA A 17 -5.42 -8.63 7.71
CA ALA A 17 -6.37 -8.21 6.69
C ALA A 17 -7.09 -9.40 6.05
N ILE A 18 -6.36 -10.45 5.70
CA ILE A 18 -6.93 -11.67 5.12
C ILE A 18 -7.86 -12.36 6.11
N GLY A 19 -7.55 -12.29 7.41
CA GLY A 19 -8.40 -12.85 8.45
C GLY A 19 -9.78 -12.18 8.56
N VAL A 20 -9.85 -10.87 8.32
CA VAL A 20 -11.12 -10.13 8.37
C VAL A 20 -11.82 -10.05 7.02
N GLU A 21 -11.09 -10.15 5.92
CA GLU A 21 -11.64 -10.17 4.56
C GLU A 21 -10.77 -11.04 3.66
N PRO A 22 -11.10 -12.34 3.51
CA PRO A 22 -10.25 -13.27 2.75
C PRO A 22 -9.98 -12.87 1.30
N ARG A 23 -10.86 -12.07 0.70
CA ARG A 23 -10.72 -11.64 -0.70
C ARG A 23 -9.75 -10.49 -0.90
N VAL A 24 -9.30 -9.86 0.19
CA VAL A 24 -8.39 -8.72 0.11
C VAL A 24 -7.04 -9.08 -0.52
N GLY A 25 -6.71 -10.38 -0.55
CA GLY A 25 -5.48 -10.85 -1.19
C GLY A 25 -5.32 -10.39 -2.64
N ALA A 26 -6.45 -10.17 -3.34
CA ALA A 26 -6.43 -9.65 -4.71
C ALA A 26 -5.90 -8.21 -4.79
N MET A 27 -5.91 -7.48 -3.68
CA MET A 27 -5.46 -6.09 -3.58
C MET A 27 -4.09 -5.95 -2.92
N LEU A 28 -3.42 -7.07 -2.67
CA LEU A 28 -2.09 -7.11 -2.11
C LEU A 28 -1.07 -7.54 -3.17
N PRO A 29 0.20 -7.17 -3.03
CA PRO A 29 0.78 -6.26 -2.05
C PRO A 29 0.48 -4.79 -2.38
N CYS A 30 0.85 -3.88 -1.46
CA CYS A 30 0.80 -2.45 -1.75
C CYS A 30 1.93 -2.10 -2.71
N ASN A 31 1.61 -1.39 -3.79
CA ASN A 31 2.59 -1.04 -4.80
C ASN A 31 3.27 0.28 -4.47
N VAL A 32 4.58 0.31 -4.67
CA VAL A 32 5.38 1.53 -4.66
C VAL A 32 6.03 1.64 -6.03
N ILE A 33 5.92 2.80 -6.66
CA ILE A 33 6.53 3.03 -7.96
C ILE A 33 7.69 4.00 -7.86
N LEU A 34 8.73 3.71 -8.63
CA LEU A 34 9.89 4.56 -8.82
C LEU A 34 9.91 4.98 -10.28
N ARG A 35 9.74 6.26 -10.54
CA ARG A 35 9.65 6.79 -11.89
C ARG A 35 10.74 7.83 -12.11
N GLU A 36 11.56 7.62 -13.13
CA GLU A 36 12.55 8.61 -13.54
C GLU A 36 11.85 9.79 -14.21
N THR A 37 12.18 10.99 -13.77
CA THR A 37 11.67 12.24 -14.33
C THR A 37 12.84 13.14 -14.71
N ALA A 38 12.57 14.25 -15.40
CA ALA A 38 13.59 15.22 -15.76
C ALA A 38 14.27 15.85 -14.52
N GLU A 39 13.60 15.84 -13.38
CA GLU A 39 14.07 16.43 -12.13
C GLU A 39 14.69 15.42 -11.16
N GLY A 40 14.64 14.13 -11.48
CA GLY A 40 15.17 13.07 -10.63
C GLY A 40 14.27 11.85 -10.63
N VAL A 41 14.16 11.20 -9.47
CA VAL A 41 13.33 10.00 -9.30
C VAL A 41 12.14 10.33 -8.41
N GLU A 42 10.93 10.11 -8.94
CA GLU A 42 9.70 10.25 -8.17
C GLU A 42 9.37 8.92 -7.52
N VAL A 43 9.06 8.95 -6.23
CA VAL A 43 8.64 7.78 -5.44
C VAL A 43 7.18 7.95 -5.04
N SER A 44 6.32 7.04 -5.44
CA SER A 44 4.89 7.11 -5.12
C SER A 44 4.42 5.78 -4.55
N ALA A 45 3.60 5.83 -3.50
CA ALA A 45 2.99 4.64 -2.90
C ALA A 45 1.48 4.70 -3.03
N VAL A 46 0.84 3.54 -3.20
CA VAL A 46 -0.61 3.45 -3.17
C VAL A 46 -1.13 3.79 -1.76
N ASP A 47 -2.29 4.44 -1.69
CA ASP A 47 -3.00 4.61 -0.42
C ASP A 47 -3.91 3.38 -0.23
N PRO A 48 -3.61 2.48 0.72
CA PRO A 48 -4.41 1.27 0.90
C PRO A 48 -5.83 1.56 1.40
N VAL A 49 -6.06 2.68 2.08
CA VAL A 49 -7.42 3.09 2.47
C VAL A 49 -8.25 3.39 1.23
N SER A 50 -7.72 4.17 0.29
CA SER A 50 -8.40 4.49 -0.96
C SER A 50 -8.59 3.26 -1.85
N SER A 51 -7.57 2.40 -1.98
CA SER A 51 -7.67 1.23 -2.84
C SER A 51 -8.66 0.19 -2.32
N MET A 52 -8.89 0.15 -1.00
CA MET A 52 -9.82 -0.78 -0.36
C MET A 52 -11.16 -0.14 0.00
N SER A 53 -11.41 1.08 -0.43
CA SER A 53 -12.62 1.83 -0.07
C SER A 53 -13.91 1.20 -0.59
N ALA A 54 -13.86 0.41 -1.66
CA ALA A 54 -15.00 -0.31 -2.20
C ALA A 54 -15.43 -1.51 -1.35
N ILE A 55 -14.59 -1.95 -0.42
CA ILE A 55 -14.87 -3.08 0.46
C ILE A 55 -15.52 -2.54 1.74
N ASP A 56 -16.75 -2.95 2.00
CA ASP A 56 -17.50 -2.51 3.18
C ASP A 56 -17.15 -3.38 4.39
N ASN A 57 -16.00 -3.08 5.02
CA ASN A 57 -15.51 -3.81 6.19
C ASN A 57 -14.70 -2.84 7.06
N GLU A 58 -15.26 -2.47 8.22
CA GLU A 58 -14.63 -1.50 9.12
C GLU A 58 -13.30 -1.99 9.69
N GLN A 59 -13.19 -3.29 9.99
CA GLN A 59 -11.95 -3.85 10.50
C GLN A 59 -10.84 -3.80 9.44
N LEU A 60 -11.19 -4.05 8.18
CA LEU A 60 -10.25 -3.94 7.07
C LEU A 60 -9.78 -2.49 6.89
N LYS A 61 -10.69 -1.51 6.99
CA LYS A 61 -10.35 -0.10 6.89
C LYS A 61 -9.37 0.32 7.98
N GLN A 62 -9.49 -0.22 9.18
CA GLN A 62 -8.58 0.04 10.28
C GLN A 62 -7.19 -0.49 9.99
N VAL A 63 -7.07 -1.74 9.52
CA VAL A 63 -5.79 -2.33 9.12
C VAL A 63 -5.17 -1.54 7.96
N ALA A 64 -5.97 -1.18 6.96
CA ALA A 64 -5.51 -0.39 5.83
C ALA A 64 -4.97 0.97 6.27
N GLY A 65 -5.60 1.60 7.27
CA GLY A 65 -5.12 2.85 7.85
C GLY A 65 -3.75 2.72 8.49
N GLU A 66 -3.49 1.63 9.19
CA GLU A 66 -2.19 1.36 9.79
C GLU A 66 -1.10 1.16 8.73
N VAL A 67 -1.42 0.45 7.66
CA VAL A 67 -0.49 0.25 6.54
C VAL A 67 -0.21 1.59 5.85
N ARG A 68 -1.24 2.41 5.62
CA ARG A 68 -1.08 3.74 5.03
C ARG A 68 -0.12 4.59 5.86
N ASP A 69 -0.27 4.59 7.18
CA ASP A 69 0.58 5.39 8.07
C ASP A 69 2.04 4.92 7.99
N THR A 70 2.27 3.62 7.93
CA THR A 70 3.61 3.06 7.77
C THR A 70 4.22 3.46 6.43
N LEU A 71 3.47 3.38 5.34
CA LEU A 71 3.93 3.80 4.01
C LEU A 71 4.23 5.31 3.98
N SER A 72 3.41 6.12 4.64
CA SER A 72 3.65 7.57 4.74
C SER A 72 4.96 7.87 5.44
N GLU A 73 5.27 7.15 6.51
CA GLU A 73 6.56 7.31 7.21
C GLU A 73 7.74 7.00 6.28
N VAL A 74 7.64 5.94 5.50
CA VAL A 74 8.69 5.56 4.54
C VAL A 74 8.86 6.64 3.47
N ILE A 75 7.78 7.10 2.87
CA ILE A 75 7.83 8.13 1.82
C ILE A 75 8.39 9.43 2.38
N ASN A 76 8.00 9.84 3.57
CA ASN A 76 8.46 11.09 4.19
C ASN A 76 9.93 11.01 4.64
N ALA A 77 10.49 9.83 4.81
CA ALA A 77 11.90 9.63 5.16
C ALA A 77 12.84 9.72 3.94
N ILE A 78 12.30 9.70 2.74
CA ILE A 78 13.05 9.83 1.51
C ILE A 78 13.16 11.31 1.12
#